data_8e29e858a0534f21ffa3eaae3dbfa433
#
_entry.id   8e29e858a0534f21ffa3eaae3dbfa433
#
_cell.length_a   1.000
_cell.length_b   1.000
_cell.length_c   1.000
_cell.angle_alpha   90.00
_cell.angle_beta   90.00
_cell.angle_gamma   90.00
#
_symmetry.space_group_name_H-M   'P 1'
#
loop_
_entity.id
_entity.type
_entity.pdbx_description
1 polymer ?
#
loop_
_entity_poly.entity_id
_entity_poly.type
_entity_poly.pdbx_seq_one_letter_code
_entity_poly.pdbx_strand_id
1 'polypeptide(L)'
;MSTVLLEEILINAISKNLDGLGHIAVGASSPIPGAAALLARTRSNGSMRVSILGSEDNNFFSDGGKEIFDIAGQGRMDAFFLSGAQIDGKANVNLVAVGDYNQPKARFPGSFGSGYLYFVVPRVIL
;
A
#
# COMPACT_ATOMS: atom_id res chain seq x y z
N MET A 1 25.44 19.61 -10.74
CA MET A 1 24.54 19.30 -9.62
C MET A 1 23.43 18.40 -10.13
N SER A 2 23.21 17.26 -9.50
CA SER A 2 22.06 16.43 -9.81
C SER A 2 20.80 17.10 -9.26
N THR A 3 19.79 17.24 -10.10
CA THR A 3 18.47 17.72 -9.66
C THR A 3 17.77 16.56 -8.97
N VAL A 4 17.36 16.75 -7.73
CA VAL A 4 16.55 15.76 -7.00
C VAL A 4 15.14 15.77 -7.57
N LEU A 5 14.61 14.62 -7.92
CA LEU A 5 13.26 14.49 -8.44
C LEU A 5 12.25 14.50 -7.29
N LEU A 6 11.03 14.96 -7.58
CA LEU A 6 9.94 14.96 -6.60
C LEU A 6 9.64 13.54 -6.09
N GLU A 7 9.70 12.56 -6.97
CA GLU A 7 9.50 11.15 -6.65
C GLU A 7 10.55 10.64 -5.67
N GLU A 8 11.80 11.05 -5.79
CA GLU A 8 12.87 10.67 -4.86
C GLU A 8 12.65 11.25 -3.47
N ILE A 9 12.19 12.51 -3.40
CA ILE A 9 11.82 13.15 -2.12
C ILE A 9 10.67 12.38 -1.48
N LEU A 10 9.65 12.04 -2.26
CA LEU A 10 8.46 11.32 -1.78
C LEU A 10 8.83 9.91 -1.31
N ILE A 11 9.60 9.16 -2.09
CA ILE A 11 10.09 7.82 -1.73
C ILE A 11 10.87 7.87 -0.41
N ASN A 12 11.77 8.85 -0.25
CA ASN A 12 12.54 9.01 0.97
C ASN A 12 11.65 9.36 2.18
N ALA A 13 10.71 10.29 2.01
CA ALA A 13 9.79 10.68 3.07
C ALA A 13 8.90 9.50 3.51
N ILE A 14 8.34 8.75 2.55
CA ILE A 14 7.54 7.56 2.83
C ILE A 14 8.40 6.50 3.54
N SER A 15 9.59 6.22 3.03
CA SER A 15 10.46 5.19 3.61
C SER A 15 10.77 5.43 5.09
N LYS A 16 10.94 6.70 5.50
CA LYS A 16 11.15 7.08 6.91
C LYS A 16 9.94 6.80 7.78
N ASN A 17 8.72 6.91 7.23
CA ASN A 17 7.50 6.57 7.95
C ASN A 17 7.30 5.06 8.15
N LEU A 18 8.09 4.24 7.48
CA LEU A 18 8.06 2.77 7.60
C LEU A 18 9.13 2.23 8.55
N ASP A 19 10.00 3.07 9.08
CA ASP A 19 11.09 2.64 9.96
C ASP A 19 10.56 1.91 11.20
N GLY A 20 11.18 0.80 11.54
CA GLY A 20 10.83 -0.02 12.70
C GLY A 20 9.63 -0.96 12.49
N LEU A 21 9.00 -0.95 11.33
CA LEU A 21 7.90 -1.88 11.02
C LEU A 21 8.43 -3.25 10.57
N GLY A 22 7.66 -4.30 10.83
CA GLY A 22 8.06 -5.68 10.54
C GLY A 22 7.63 -6.16 9.16
N HIS A 23 6.39 -5.92 8.76
CA HIS A 23 5.84 -6.37 7.47
C HIS A 23 5.00 -5.29 6.80
N ILE A 24 5.37 -4.95 5.58
CA ILE A 24 4.71 -3.94 4.73
C ILE A 24 4.15 -4.63 3.48
N ALA A 25 2.89 -4.37 3.18
CA ALA A 25 2.27 -4.81 1.94
C ALA A 25 2.10 -3.63 0.97
N VAL A 26 2.43 -3.88 -0.29
CA VAL A 26 2.32 -2.91 -1.39
C VAL A 26 1.46 -3.51 -2.49
N GLY A 27 0.50 -2.76 -2.98
CA GLY A 27 -0.35 -3.16 -4.09
C GLY A 27 0.41 -3.34 -5.41
N ALA A 28 -0.22 -4.03 -6.35
CA ALA A 28 0.32 -4.17 -7.71
C ALA A 28 0.43 -2.79 -8.39
N SER A 29 1.38 -2.66 -9.30
CA SER A 29 1.58 -1.43 -10.10
C SER A 29 1.73 -0.14 -9.27
N SER A 30 2.38 -0.23 -8.11
CA SER A 30 2.58 0.90 -7.19
C SER A 30 4.08 1.20 -7.05
N PRO A 31 4.73 1.84 -8.03
CA PRO A 31 6.20 1.97 -8.06
C PRO A 31 6.75 2.85 -6.93
N ILE A 32 6.12 3.98 -6.60
CA ILE A 32 6.58 4.86 -5.51
C ILE A 32 6.47 4.16 -4.15
N PRO A 33 5.31 3.60 -3.75
CA PRO A 33 5.21 2.79 -2.54
C PRO A 33 6.19 1.61 -2.50
N GLY A 34 6.32 0.90 -3.61
CA GLY A 34 7.25 -0.23 -3.73
C GLY A 34 8.70 0.18 -3.49
N ALA A 35 9.16 1.23 -4.15
CA ALA A 35 10.50 1.78 -3.96
C ALA A 35 10.73 2.25 -2.52
N ALA A 36 9.75 2.93 -1.92
CA ALA A 36 9.84 3.39 -0.54
C ALA A 36 9.95 2.23 0.47
N ALA A 37 9.15 1.18 0.28
CA ALA A 37 9.20 0.00 1.13
C ALA A 37 10.54 -0.77 0.99
N LEU A 38 11.05 -0.92 -0.23
CA LEU A 38 12.35 -1.55 -0.47
C LEU A 38 13.51 -0.71 0.10
N LEU A 39 13.45 0.60 0.02
CA LEU A 39 14.42 1.50 0.65
C LEU A 39 14.40 1.35 2.17
N ALA A 40 13.22 1.32 2.78
CA ALA A 40 13.06 1.08 4.22
C ALA A 40 13.63 -0.28 4.63
N ARG A 41 13.38 -1.34 3.86
CA ARG A 41 13.95 -2.68 4.07
C ARG A 41 15.48 -2.64 4.04
N THR A 42 16.05 -1.96 3.07
CA THR A 42 17.52 -1.82 2.96
C THR A 42 18.09 -1.11 4.18
N ARG A 43 17.45 -0.06 4.65
CA ARG A 43 17.85 0.68 5.87
C ARG A 43 17.71 -0.15 7.14
N SER A 44 16.80 -1.10 7.18
CA SER A 44 16.61 -2.04 8.30
C SER A 44 17.59 -3.23 8.29
N ASN A 45 18.58 -3.23 7.41
CA ASN A 45 19.49 -4.37 7.17
C ASN A 45 18.72 -5.67 6.84
N GLY A 46 17.60 -5.57 6.14
CA GLY A 46 16.78 -6.70 5.71
C GLY A 46 15.89 -7.32 6.79
N SER A 47 15.78 -6.71 7.98
CA SER A 47 14.88 -7.20 9.04
C SER A 47 13.41 -6.99 8.71
N MET A 48 13.09 -6.00 7.88
CA MET A 48 11.74 -5.72 7.41
C MET A 48 11.34 -6.64 6.25
N ARG A 49 10.16 -7.22 6.35
CA ARG A 49 9.53 -7.96 5.26
C ARG A 49 8.71 -7.02 4.39
N VAL A 50 8.92 -7.07 3.08
CA VAL A 50 8.16 -6.29 2.10
C VAL A 50 7.53 -7.24 1.11
N SER A 51 6.20 -7.18 0.99
CA SER A 51 5.43 -7.94 0.01
C SER A 51 4.82 -7.01 -1.01
N ILE A 52 5.30 -7.07 -2.24
CA ILE A 52 4.79 -6.29 -3.37
C ILE A 52 3.99 -7.22 -4.26
N LEU A 53 2.69 -6.99 -4.34
CA LEU A 53 1.80 -7.81 -5.17
C LEU A 53 2.20 -7.75 -6.65
N GLY A 54 2.33 -8.91 -7.26
CA GLY A 54 2.76 -9.04 -8.65
C GLY A 54 4.28 -9.00 -8.86
N SER A 55 5.08 -8.84 -7.80
CA SER A 55 6.52 -8.99 -7.89
C SER A 55 6.91 -10.47 -7.78
N GLU A 56 7.81 -10.92 -8.65
CA GLU A 56 8.37 -12.28 -8.58
C GLU A 56 9.34 -12.42 -7.39
N ASP A 57 10.18 -11.41 -7.16
CA ASP A 57 11.26 -11.48 -6.18
C ASP A 57 10.89 -10.93 -4.79
N ASN A 58 9.87 -10.07 -4.71
CA ASN A 58 9.53 -9.35 -3.49
C ASN A 58 8.07 -9.56 -3.08
N ASN A 59 7.59 -10.78 -3.15
CA ASN A 59 6.26 -11.14 -2.71
C ASN A 59 6.32 -12.40 -1.84
N PHE A 60 5.97 -12.25 -0.57
CA PHE A 60 5.93 -13.36 0.40
C PHE A 60 4.58 -14.09 0.44
N PHE A 61 3.60 -13.60 -0.30
CA PHE A 61 2.29 -14.24 -0.37
C PHE A 61 2.29 -15.33 -1.43
N SER A 62 2.00 -16.55 -1.03
CA SER A 62 1.97 -17.72 -1.89
C SER A 62 0.54 -18.09 -2.34
N ASP A 63 -0.48 -17.69 -1.58
CA ASP A 63 -1.90 -18.02 -1.81
C ASP A 63 -2.75 -16.75 -2.03
N GLY A 64 -2.17 -15.75 -2.70
CA GLY A 64 -2.87 -14.55 -3.15
C GLY A 64 -3.59 -13.77 -2.06
N GLY A 65 -4.79 -13.27 -2.39
CA GLY A 65 -5.55 -12.37 -1.51
C GLY A 65 -6.00 -13.00 -0.20
N LYS A 66 -6.27 -14.30 -0.16
CA LYS A 66 -6.65 -15.00 1.07
C LYS A 66 -5.55 -14.92 2.14
N GLU A 67 -4.33 -15.19 1.74
CA GLU A 67 -3.18 -15.14 2.67
C GLU A 67 -2.94 -13.72 3.19
N ILE A 68 -3.09 -12.70 2.35
CA ILE A 68 -3.04 -11.29 2.77
C ILE A 68 -4.03 -11.00 3.91
N PHE A 69 -5.27 -11.45 3.75
CA PHE A 69 -6.33 -11.18 4.74
C PHE A 69 -6.08 -11.94 6.03
N ASP A 70 -5.63 -13.19 5.94
CA ASP A 70 -5.30 -14.00 7.11
C ASP A 70 -4.13 -13.37 7.89
N ILE A 71 -3.06 -12.96 7.23
CA ILE A 71 -1.90 -12.32 7.85
C ILE A 71 -2.28 -10.98 8.48
N ALA A 72 -3.08 -10.16 7.80
CA ALA A 72 -3.55 -8.89 8.33
C ALA A 72 -4.46 -9.10 9.55
N GLY A 73 -5.42 -10.01 9.48
CA GLY A 73 -6.33 -10.34 10.58
C GLY A 73 -5.63 -10.93 11.80
N GLN A 74 -4.48 -11.57 11.61
CA GLN A 74 -3.62 -12.08 12.70
C GLN A 74 -2.71 -11.00 13.30
N GLY A 75 -2.78 -9.75 12.86
CA GLY A 75 -1.91 -8.67 13.31
C GLY A 75 -0.45 -8.82 12.86
N ARG A 76 -0.20 -9.53 11.77
CA ARG A 76 1.13 -9.81 11.22
C ARG A 76 1.49 -8.91 10.03
N MET A 77 0.70 -7.88 9.77
CA MET A 77 0.95 -6.84 8.79
C MET A 77 0.91 -5.49 9.49
N ASP A 78 1.98 -4.73 9.40
CA ASP A 78 2.13 -3.47 10.14
C ASP A 78 1.66 -2.26 9.35
N ALA A 79 1.82 -2.30 8.02
CA ALA A 79 1.36 -1.23 7.16
C ALA A 79 1.00 -1.73 5.76
N PHE A 80 0.08 -1.01 5.09
CA PHE A 80 -0.16 -1.17 3.67
C PHE A 80 -0.47 0.17 3.02
N PHE A 81 -0.36 0.21 1.69
CA PHE A 81 -0.66 1.38 0.88
C PHE A 81 -2.01 1.24 0.21
N LEU A 82 -2.80 2.29 0.28
CA LEU A 82 -4.11 2.37 -0.34
C LEU A 82 -4.22 3.65 -1.17
N SER A 83 -4.78 3.53 -2.34
CA SER A 83 -5.17 4.65 -3.19
C SER A 83 -6.64 4.52 -3.56
N GLY A 84 -7.23 5.57 -4.12
CA GLY A 84 -8.62 5.55 -4.54
C GLY A 84 -8.92 6.58 -5.61
N ALA A 85 -10.13 6.51 -6.16
CA ALA A 85 -10.60 7.48 -7.13
C ALA A 85 -10.81 8.87 -6.51
N GLN A 86 -11.22 8.90 -5.24
CA GLN A 86 -11.40 10.13 -4.46
C GLN A 86 -11.01 9.84 -3.01
N ILE A 87 -10.35 10.78 -2.38
CA ILE A 87 -9.98 10.75 -0.96
C ILE A 87 -10.37 12.11 -0.36
N ASP A 88 -11.09 12.11 0.75
CA ASP A 88 -11.46 13.34 1.44
C ASP A 88 -10.51 13.67 2.61
N GLY A 89 -10.70 14.83 3.23
CA GLY A 89 -9.88 15.30 4.35
C GLY A 89 -10.06 14.52 5.66
N LYS A 90 -10.96 13.55 5.70
CA LYS A 90 -11.15 12.61 6.81
C LYS A 90 -10.61 11.21 6.49
N ALA A 91 -9.87 11.09 5.39
CA ALA A 91 -9.32 9.83 4.90
C ALA A 91 -10.38 8.80 4.49
N ASN A 92 -11.59 9.25 4.11
CA ASN A 92 -12.53 8.36 3.43
C ASN A 92 -12.08 8.16 1.99
N VAL A 93 -12.10 6.91 1.54
CA VAL A 93 -11.59 6.50 0.22
C VAL A 93 -12.73 5.95 -0.62
N ASN A 94 -12.93 6.52 -1.80
CA ASN A 94 -13.89 6.03 -2.79
C ASN A 94 -13.17 5.17 -3.83
N LEU A 95 -13.59 3.93 -3.94
CA LEU A 95 -13.04 2.91 -4.85
C LEU A 95 -14.11 2.39 -5.84
N VAL A 96 -15.29 2.98 -5.87
CA VAL A 96 -16.44 2.41 -6.57
C VAL A 96 -16.82 3.19 -7.82
N ALA A 97 -17.18 4.45 -7.68
CA ALA A 97 -17.67 5.23 -8.81
C ALA A 97 -17.57 6.74 -8.53
N VAL A 98 -17.40 7.53 -9.58
CA VAL A 98 -17.43 9.00 -9.53
C VAL A 98 -18.66 9.50 -10.27
N GLY A 99 -19.39 10.42 -9.66
CA GLY A 99 -20.64 10.95 -10.18
C GLY A 99 -21.86 10.22 -9.63
N ASP A 100 -22.98 10.27 -10.35
CA ASP A 100 -24.20 9.55 -9.97
C ASP A 100 -23.95 8.04 -9.97
N TYR A 101 -24.42 7.34 -8.93
CA TYR A 101 -24.15 5.91 -8.77
C TYR A 101 -24.77 5.07 -9.88
N ASN A 102 -25.96 5.45 -10.37
CA ASN A 102 -26.68 4.72 -11.41
C ASN A 102 -26.16 5.03 -12.82
N GLN A 103 -25.60 6.25 -13.01
CA GLN A 103 -24.98 6.69 -14.26
C GLN A 103 -23.63 7.36 -13.98
N PRO A 104 -22.62 6.59 -13.52
CA PRO A 104 -21.36 7.17 -13.09
C PRO A 104 -20.55 7.69 -14.29
N LYS A 105 -19.84 8.80 -14.07
CA LYS A 105 -18.84 9.32 -15.03
C LYS A 105 -17.66 8.35 -15.19
N ALA A 106 -17.32 7.66 -14.11
CA ALA A 106 -16.32 6.60 -14.10
C ALA A 106 -16.69 5.54 -13.06
N ARG A 107 -16.52 4.27 -13.40
CA ARG A 107 -16.71 3.15 -12.50
C ARG A 107 -15.39 2.40 -12.34
N PHE A 108 -15.10 1.98 -11.11
CA PHE A 108 -13.89 1.28 -10.72
C PHE A 108 -14.22 -0.14 -10.25
N PRO A 109 -13.21 -1.03 -10.15
CA PRO A 109 -13.42 -2.42 -9.75
C PRO A 109 -13.99 -2.61 -8.34
N GLY A 110 -13.99 -1.58 -7.51
CA GLY A 110 -14.40 -1.64 -6.11
C GLY A 110 -13.24 -1.90 -5.16
N SER A 111 -13.56 -2.08 -3.89
CA SER A 111 -12.54 -2.16 -2.83
C SER A 111 -11.84 -3.52 -2.76
N PHE A 112 -12.44 -4.59 -3.31
CA PHE A 112 -12.01 -5.97 -3.07
C PHE A 112 -11.81 -6.19 -1.55
N GLY A 113 -10.59 -6.46 -1.09
CA GLY A 113 -10.30 -6.61 0.33
C GLY A 113 -9.71 -5.36 1.01
N SER A 114 -9.52 -4.25 0.28
CA SER A 114 -8.90 -3.05 0.84
C SER A 114 -9.72 -2.42 1.97
N GLY A 115 -11.05 -2.53 1.92
CA GLY A 115 -11.91 -2.09 3.01
C GLY A 115 -11.64 -2.82 4.32
N TYR A 116 -11.44 -4.13 4.27
CA TYR A 116 -11.04 -4.94 5.43
C TYR A 116 -9.65 -4.55 5.92
N LEU A 117 -8.66 -4.49 5.03
CA LEU A 117 -7.30 -4.11 5.36
C LEU A 117 -7.22 -2.71 5.99
N TYR A 118 -8.05 -1.78 5.52
CA TYR A 118 -8.12 -0.42 6.04
C TYR A 118 -8.48 -0.36 7.53
N PHE A 119 -9.30 -1.30 8.01
CA PHE A 119 -9.70 -1.36 9.40
C PHE A 119 -8.78 -2.20 10.29
N VAL A 120 -8.16 -3.25 9.75
CA VAL A 120 -7.39 -4.18 10.57
C VAL A 120 -5.89 -3.89 10.60
N VAL A 121 -5.34 -3.25 9.56
CA VAL A 121 -3.91 -2.93 9.51
C VAL A 121 -3.64 -1.65 10.31
N PRO A 122 -2.68 -1.65 11.25
CA PRO A 122 -2.47 -0.52 12.16
C PRO A 122 -2.06 0.78 11.46
N ARG A 123 -1.39 0.70 10.32
CA ARG A 123 -0.95 1.87 9.55
C ARG A 123 -1.32 1.74 8.09
N VAL A 124 -2.09 2.70 7.62
CA VAL A 124 -2.45 2.84 6.20
C VAL A 124 -1.86 4.14 5.67
N ILE A 125 -1.20 4.05 4.52
CA ILE A 125 -0.64 5.21 3.81
C ILE A 125 -1.47 5.43 2.55
N LEU A 126 -2.11 6.60 2.47
CA LEU A 126 -2.96 7.03 1.36
C LEU A 126 -2.17 7.92 0.39
#